data_6c7ff3d3f35e99cbc580b8149cebbadb
#
_entry.id   6c7ff3d3f35e99cbc580b8149cebbadb
#
_cell.length_a   1.000
_cell.length_b   1.000
_cell.length_c   1.000
_cell.angle_alpha   90.00
_cell.angle_beta   90.00
_cell.angle_gamma   90.00
#
_symmetry.space_group_name_H-M   'P 1'
#
loop_
_entity.id
_entity.type
_entity.pdbx_description
1 polymer ?
#
loop_
_entity_poly.entity_id
_entity_poly.type
_entity_poly.pdbx_seq_one_letter_code
_entity_poly.pdbx_strand_id
1 'polypeptide(L)'
;MAIVRCAVLALAVALACVRPAAAQNSPTAPLLRVVVSTSGRAIFDSLLATIATRANLADQLSVKYADPLTALRNFCQNTAGSSPDIVLATHRMQAALTTECANNGVGDVAVVELGRSALILAVRSGSMLSGLTSRQVYLALARDVPVHQEFVRNTAARWSDVDPALPAQDIRFQLPMRDDGSRAMFDELVLEGGCRNETAVKAIFIAPQRSARCTTTRFDRIREIPRAQAVRTLLEAPVGTVGVLSQVDIMRSGGQLVGVVLDGMSPTEDNILSASYDYSTSFWLYAKRGQSASPAVAVAIERIVAQAQSEAVIGPDGPLSGLGLVPLPADERAGQRAALAASSVPFGLGSVAGWVTATLSGTWTMLAAGFTLAQPTGPGVQDFTSLMDLAGYRITGISSSIGIIPDASMTFGIAREMSDADQAYLERALYRDSLRRAGALSTLQRRIIRTIMGVSEVGSFEVSKVELDFVPLPKVSFAVSPKDVLRANGQQPAPDAGDGE
;
A
#
# COMPACT_ATOMS: atom_id res chain seq x y z
N MET A 1 -73.70 -52.32 23.27
CA MET A 1 -72.29 -52.58 23.59
C MET A 1 -71.34 -52.52 22.35
N ALA A 2 -71.67 -51.83 21.27
CA ALA A 2 -70.89 -51.82 20.03
C ALA A 2 -70.32 -50.46 19.68
N ILE A 3 -70.65 -49.36 20.43
CA ILE A 3 -70.27 -47.99 20.08
C ILE A 3 -68.95 -47.52 20.84
N VAL A 4 -68.59 -48.22 21.92
CA VAL A 4 -67.42 -47.81 22.74
C VAL A 4 -66.08 -48.38 22.19
N ARG A 5 -66.09 -49.35 21.28
CA ARG A 5 -64.87 -49.93 20.72
C ARG A 5 -64.28 -49.20 19.50
N CYS A 6 -65.04 -48.39 18.84
CA CYS A 6 -64.51 -47.56 17.69
C CYS A 6 -63.81 -46.29 18.10
N ALA A 7 -64.05 -45.72 19.29
CA ALA A 7 -63.43 -44.48 19.73
C ALA A 7 -61.95 -44.62 20.21
N VAL A 8 -61.57 -45.84 20.68
CA VAL A 8 -60.22 -46.12 21.19
C VAL A 8 -59.22 -46.40 20.06
N LEU A 9 -59.67 -46.92 18.91
CA LEU A 9 -58.77 -47.16 17.75
C LEU A 9 -58.43 -45.90 16.96
N ALA A 10 -59.26 -44.82 16.99
CA ALA A 10 -59.00 -43.58 16.31
C ALA A 10 -57.96 -42.71 17.02
N LEU A 11 -57.79 -42.87 18.34
CA LEU A 11 -56.82 -42.06 19.12
C LEU A 11 -55.39 -42.64 19.04
N ALA A 12 -55.22 -43.91 18.74
CA ALA A 12 -53.90 -44.57 18.65
C ALA A 12 -53.20 -44.30 17.29
N VAL A 13 -53.92 -43.94 16.23
CA VAL A 13 -53.35 -43.68 14.91
C VAL A 13 -52.89 -42.21 14.77
N ALA A 14 -53.41 -41.29 15.58
CA ALA A 14 -53.03 -39.87 15.52
C ALA A 14 -51.69 -39.56 16.22
N LEU A 15 -51.15 -40.45 17.08
CA LEU A 15 -49.87 -40.22 17.77
C LEU A 15 -48.63 -40.72 17.04
N ALA A 16 -48.76 -41.39 15.89
CA ALA A 16 -47.64 -42.02 15.17
C ALA A 16 -47.05 -41.15 14.04
N CYS A 17 -47.52 -39.92 13.80
CA CYS A 17 -47.06 -39.04 12.69
C CYS A 17 -46.33 -37.75 13.12
N VAL A 18 -45.94 -37.60 14.39
CA VAL A 18 -45.00 -36.53 14.76
C VAL A 18 -43.60 -37.02 14.43
N ARG A 19 -43.20 -36.90 13.15
CA ARG A 19 -41.80 -36.96 12.78
C ARG A 19 -41.14 -35.74 13.46
N PRO A 20 -40.02 -35.94 14.21
CA PRO A 20 -39.22 -34.83 14.63
C PRO A 20 -38.80 -34.10 13.37
N ALA A 21 -39.23 -32.84 13.21
CA ALA A 21 -38.68 -31.96 12.21
C ALA A 21 -37.16 -31.97 12.46
N ALA A 22 -36.40 -32.53 11.52
CA ALA A 22 -34.96 -32.37 11.50
C ALA A 22 -34.73 -30.87 11.56
N ALA A 23 -34.10 -30.41 12.62
CA ALA A 23 -33.69 -29.06 12.74
C ALA A 23 -32.83 -28.77 11.51
N GLN A 24 -33.41 -28.06 10.54
CA GLN A 24 -32.64 -27.50 9.45
C GLN A 24 -31.63 -26.57 10.13
N ASN A 25 -30.35 -26.96 10.13
CA ASN A 25 -29.27 -26.10 10.49
C ASN A 25 -29.34 -24.91 9.54
N SER A 26 -30.05 -23.86 9.95
CA SER A 26 -29.95 -22.58 9.30
C SER A 26 -28.47 -22.22 9.32
N PRO A 27 -27.87 -21.83 8.21
CA PRO A 27 -26.47 -21.44 8.20
C PRO A 27 -26.31 -20.35 9.28
N THR A 28 -25.52 -20.65 10.29
CA THR A 28 -25.24 -19.72 11.39
C THR A 28 -24.66 -18.47 10.75
N ALA A 29 -25.24 -17.30 11.01
CA ALA A 29 -24.71 -16.04 10.49
C ALA A 29 -23.22 -15.94 10.85
N PRO A 30 -22.36 -15.47 9.94
CA PRO A 30 -20.93 -15.38 10.20
C PRO A 30 -20.68 -14.48 11.42
N LEU A 31 -19.79 -14.93 12.29
CA LEU A 31 -19.46 -14.21 13.53
C LEU A 31 -18.61 -12.97 13.25
N LEU A 32 -17.62 -13.09 12.35
CA LEU A 32 -16.66 -12.03 12.00
C LEU A 32 -16.75 -11.65 10.53
N ARG A 33 -16.65 -10.35 10.27
CA ARG A 33 -16.56 -9.76 8.94
C ARG A 33 -15.12 -9.39 8.66
N VAL A 34 -14.55 -10.01 7.64
CA VAL A 34 -13.16 -9.79 7.22
C VAL A 34 -13.15 -9.17 5.83
N VAL A 35 -12.40 -8.10 5.65
CA VAL A 35 -12.09 -7.58 4.32
C VAL A 35 -10.62 -7.86 4.02
N VAL A 36 -10.38 -8.43 2.86
CA VAL A 36 -9.04 -8.78 2.36
C VAL A 36 -8.71 -7.89 1.18
N SER A 37 -7.54 -7.28 1.23
CA SER A 37 -7.00 -6.50 0.12
C SER A 37 -6.81 -7.39 -1.12
N THR A 38 -7.25 -6.89 -2.28
CA THR A 38 -7.03 -7.57 -3.57
C THR A 38 -5.54 -7.68 -3.89
N SER A 39 -4.74 -6.67 -3.52
CA SER A 39 -3.28 -6.77 -3.56
C SER A 39 -2.81 -7.78 -2.51
N GLY A 40 -2.06 -8.79 -2.94
CA GLY A 40 -1.60 -9.87 -2.05
C GLY A 40 -2.66 -10.92 -1.67
N ARG A 41 -3.83 -10.93 -2.34
CA ARG A 41 -4.96 -11.81 -2.05
C ARG A 41 -4.56 -13.27 -1.80
N ALA A 42 -3.76 -13.87 -2.69
CA ALA A 42 -3.39 -15.29 -2.57
C ALA A 42 -2.64 -15.61 -1.26
N ILE A 43 -1.81 -14.67 -0.79
CA ILE A 43 -1.09 -14.77 0.48
C ILE A 43 -2.08 -14.63 1.64
N PHE A 44 -2.94 -13.61 1.60
CA PHE A 44 -3.92 -13.37 2.64
C PHE A 44 -4.95 -14.48 2.79
N ASP A 45 -5.43 -15.05 1.69
CA ASP A 45 -6.40 -16.17 1.73
C ASP A 45 -5.79 -17.38 2.44
N SER A 46 -4.56 -17.75 2.10
CA SER A 46 -3.86 -18.87 2.76
C SER A 46 -3.55 -18.59 4.23
N LEU A 47 -3.12 -17.36 4.53
CA LEU A 47 -2.84 -16.92 5.90
C LEU A 47 -4.10 -16.89 6.75
N LEU A 48 -5.18 -16.30 6.24
CA LEU A 48 -6.46 -16.23 6.96
C LEU A 48 -7.03 -17.63 7.23
N ALA A 49 -6.95 -18.54 6.25
CA ALA A 49 -7.35 -19.92 6.44
C ALA A 49 -6.55 -20.60 7.56
N THR A 50 -5.23 -20.38 7.60
CA THR A 50 -4.35 -20.91 8.64
C THR A 50 -4.71 -20.34 10.02
N ILE A 51 -4.85 -19.02 10.14
CA ILE A 51 -5.19 -18.32 11.38
C ILE A 51 -6.58 -18.76 11.88
N ALA A 52 -7.56 -18.75 10.99
CA ALA A 52 -8.94 -19.11 11.33
C ALA A 52 -9.07 -20.56 11.80
N THR A 53 -8.38 -21.50 11.15
CA THR A 53 -8.34 -22.91 11.56
C THR A 53 -7.72 -23.06 12.95
N ARG A 54 -6.58 -22.40 13.22
CA ARG A 54 -5.91 -22.43 14.53
C ARG A 54 -6.74 -21.76 15.63
N ALA A 55 -7.54 -20.75 15.28
CA ALA A 55 -8.45 -20.07 16.19
C ALA A 55 -9.79 -20.81 16.40
N ASN A 56 -10.03 -21.91 15.67
CA ASN A 56 -11.33 -22.62 15.59
C ASN A 56 -12.48 -21.71 15.13
N LEU A 57 -12.25 -20.90 14.09
CA LEU A 57 -13.19 -19.92 13.55
C LEU A 57 -13.38 -20.05 12.02
N ALA A 58 -12.90 -21.13 11.40
CA ALA A 58 -12.88 -21.27 9.95
C ALA A 58 -14.25 -21.08 9.27
N ASP A 59 -15.30 -21.62 9.88
CA ASP A 59 -16.68 -21.56 9.36
C ASP A 59 -17.48 -20.33 9.86
N GLN A 60 -16.82 -19.41 10.58
CA GLN A 60 -17.48 -18.27 11.22
C GLN A 60 -17.06 -16.91 10.60
N LEU A 61 -16.33 -16.94 9.48
CA LEU A 61 -15.85 -15.76 8.80
C LEU A 61 -16.68 -15.43 7.57
N SER A 62 -17.05 -14.16 7.42
CA SER A 62 -17.56 -13.59 6.15
C SER A 62 -16.43 -12.79 5.50
N VAL A 63 -15.88 -13.27 4.39
CA VAL A 63 -14.75 -12.65 3.70
C VAL A 63 -15.25 -11.88 2.48
N LYS A 64 -14.82 -10.61 2.38
CA LYS A 64 -15.03 -9.76 1.20
C LYS A 64 -13.67 -9.26 0.71
N TYR A 65 -13.62 -8.81 -0.54
CA TYR A 65 -12.42 -8.27 -1.15
C TYR A 65 -12.63 -6.82 -1.58
N ALA A 66 -11.61 -6.00 -1.38
CA ALA A 66 -11.60 -4.61 -1.82
C ALA A 66 -10.16 -4.20 -2.17
N ASP A 67 -9.98 -3.06 -2.86
CA ASP A 67 -8.65 -2.45 -2.95
C ASP A 67 -8.16 -2.05 -1.55
N PRO A 68 -6.82 -1.95 -1.34
CA PRO A 68 -6.26 -1.76 -0.01
C PRO A 68 -6.78 -0.52 0.72
N LEU A 69 -6.92 0.60 0.04
CA LEU A 69 -7.37 1.86 0.67
C LEU A 69 -8.86 1.83 0.98
N THR A 70 -9.68 1.30 0.08
CA THR A 70 -11.12 1.09 0.32
C THR A 70 -11.35 0.13 1.47
N ALA A 71 -10.56 -0.94 1.60
CA ALA A 71 -10.65 -1.86 2.73
C ALA A 71 -10.41 -1.14 4.07
N LEU A 72 -9.37 -0.33 4.14
CA LEU A 72 -9.03 0.45 5.34
C LEU A 72 -10.06 1.54 5.63
N ARG A 73 -10.56 2.27 4.62
CA ARG A 73 -11.64 3.27 4.79
C ARG A 73 -12.92 2.64 5.33
N ASN A 74 -13.36 1.52 4.75
CA ASN A 74 -14.55 0.80 5.21
C ASN A 74 -14.42 0.33 6.66
N PHE A 75 -13.21 -0.05 7.08
CA PHE A 75 -12.91 -0.41 8.46
C PHE A 75 -13.12 0.78 9.42
N CYS A 76 -12.70 1.98 9.03
CA CYS A 76 -12.82 3.19 9.84
C CYS A 76 -14.22 3.81 9.86
N GLN A 77 -15.10 3.50 8.89
CA GLN A 77 -16.46 4.07 8.85
C GLN A 77 -17.36 3.62 10.01
N ASN A 78 -17.07 2.49 10.63
CA ASN A 78 -17.79 1.95 11.81
C ASN A 78 -19.34 1.95 11.70
N THR A 79 -19.85 1.72 10.49
CA THR A 79 -21.29 1.63 10.24
C THR A 79 -21.83 0.34 10.85
N ALA A 80 -22.75 0.45 11.78
CA ALA A 80 -23.31 -0.69 12.50
C ALA A 80 -23.81 -1.78 11.55
N GLY A 81 -23.29 -3.00 11.70
CA GLY A 81 -23.71 -4.18 10.92
C GLY A 81 -23.07 -4.33 9.52
N SER A 82 -22.34 -3.34 8.98
CA SER A 82 -21.74 -3.40 7.63
C SER A 82 -20.21 -3.24 7.61
N SER A 83 -19.64 -2.53 8.58
CA SER A 83 -18.20 -2.30 8.69
C SER A 83 -17.46 -3.59 9.07
N PRO A 84 -16.27 -3.87 8.49
CA PRO A 84 -15.48 -5.04 8.82
C PRO A 84 -14.94 -4.98 10.26
N ASP A 85 -14.81 -6.16 10.88
CA ASP A 85 -14.19 -6.33 12.19
C ASP A 85 -12.68 -6.50 12.06
N ILE A 86 -12.23 -7.06 10.93
CA ILE A 86 -10.82 -7.32 10.62
C ILE A 86 -10.53 -6.91 9.17
N VAL A 87 -9.37 -6.31 8.94
CA VAL A 87 -8.85 -6.02 7.60
C VAL A 87 -7.45 -6.60 7.45
N LEU A 88 -7.21 -7.26 6.30
CA LEU A 88 -5.90 -7.67 5.84
C LEU A 88 -5.49 -6.78 4.67
N ALA A 89 -4.44 -5.99 4.82
CA ALA A 89 -4.02 -4.99 3.84
C ALA A 89 -2.52 -5.01 3.57
N THR A 90 -2.14 -4.70 2.32
CA THR A 90 -0.74 -4.48 1.92
C THR A 90 -0.28 -3.04 2.17
N HIS A 91 -1.20 -2.19 2.60
CA HIS A 91 -0.92 -0.79 2.91
C HIS A 91 -0.96 -0.56 4.40
N ARG A 92 -0.06 0.28 4.89
CA ARG A 92 -0.11 0.77 6.27
C ARG A 92 -1.25 1.78 6.39
N MET A 93 -2.04 1.66 7.46
CA MET A 93 -3.07 2.65 7.76
C MET A 93 -2.41 4.00 8.03
N GLN A 94 -2.87 5.02 7.32
CA GLN A 94 -2.31 6.36 7.38
C GLN A 94 -2.78 7.10 8.64
N ALA A 95 -2.01 8.10 9.07
CA ALA A 95 -2.31 8.86 10.28
C ALA A 95 -3.67 9.59 10.21
N ALA A 96 -4.06 10.07 9.02
CA ALA A 96 -5.36 10.71 8.83
C ALA A 96 -6.51 9.71 8.98
N LEU A 97 -6.38 8.55 8.35
CA LEU A 97 -7.35 7.48 8.46
C LEU A 97 -7.43 6.92 9.89
N THR A 98 -6.29 6.87 10.60
CA THR A 98 -6.25 6.55 12.04
C THR A 98 -7.08 7.54 12.86
N THR A 99 -6.99 8.83 12.53
CA THR A 99 -7.77 9.89 13.19
C THR A 99 -9.25 9.77 12.85
N GLU A 100 -9.59 9.48 11.60
CA GLU A 100 -10.97 9.22 11.16
C GLU A 100 -11.56 7.99 11.88
N CYS A 101 -10.79 6.89 11.96
CA CYS A 101 -11.16 5.72 12.76
C CYS A 101 -11.54 6.13 14.21
N ALA A 102 -10.67 6.89 14.88
CA ALA A 102 -10.92 7.33 16.26
C ALA A 102 -12.17 8.21 16.36
N ASN A 103 -12.37 9.14 15.45
CA ASN A 103 -13.54 10.03 15.39
C ASN A 103 -14.85 9.25 15.18
N ASN A 104 -14.81 8.16 14.42
CA ASN A 104 -15.94 7.25 14.21
C ASN A 104 -16.10 6.21 15.32
N GLY A 105 -15.34 6.37 16.42
CA GLY A 105 -15.41 5.47 17.56
C GLY A 105 -14.57 4.18 17.41
N VAL A 106 -13.76 4.02 16.38
CA VAL A 106 -12.79 2.91 16.22
C VAL A 106 -11.46 3.33 16.83
N GLY A 107 -11.42 3.39 18.17
CA GLY A 107 -10.28 3.92 18.91
C GLY A 107 -9.28 2.87 19.41
N ASP A 108 -9.69 1.60 19.53
CA ASP A 108 -8.81 0.49 19.92
C ASP A 108 -8.67 -0.50 18.77
N VAL A 109 -7.50 -0.47 18.12
CA VAL A 109 -7.18 -1.31 16.96
C VAL A 109 -5.90 -2.07 17.23
N ALA A 110 -5.99 -3.40 17.17
CA ALA A 110 -4.80 -4.24 17.09
C ALA A 110 -4.19 -4.12 15.69
N VAL A 111 -2.89 -3.82 15.63
CA VAL A 111 -2.12 -3.72 14.39
C VAL A 111 -1.01 -4.75 14.43
N VAL A 112 -1.03 -5.69 13.48
CA VAL A 112 -0.03 -6.75 13.38
C VAL A 112 0.63 -6.69 12.00
N GLU A 113 1.93 -6.42 11.95
CA GLU A 113 2.73 -6.65 10.74
C GLU A 113 3.05 -8.14 10.64
N LEU A 114 2.55 -8.78 9.61
CA LEU A 114 2.61 -10.22 9.45
C LEU A 114 3.94 -10.69 8.83
N GLY A 115 4.54 -9.81 8.04
CA GLY A 115 5.78 -10.05 7.32
C GLY A 115 5.90 -9.15 6.10
N ARG A 116 7.00 -9.28 5.38
CA ARG A 116 7.31 -8.47 4.19
C ARG A 116 7.43 -9.37 2.96
N SER A 117 6.97 -8.89 1.82
CA SER A 117 7.18 -9.54 0.52
C SER A 117 7.86 -8.59 -0.44
N ALA A 118 8.49 -9.12 -1.47
CA ALA A 118 9.06 -8.34 -2.55
C ALA A 118 8.57 -8.84 -3.89
N LEU A 119 8.29 -7.89 -4.76
CA LEU A 119 8.12 -8.13 -6.18
C LEU A 119 9.50 -8.10 -6.83
N ILE A 120 9.92 -9.22 -7.39
CA ILE A 120 11.26 -9.38 -7.96
C ILE A 120 11.14 -9.57 -9.47
N LEU A 121 11.82 -8.72 -10.23
CA LEU A 121 12.07 -9.00 -11.63
C LEU A 121 13.17 -10.05 -11.71
N ALA A 122 12.91 -11.14 -12.40
CA ALA A 122 13.82 -12.27 -12.47
C ALA A 122 14.12 -12.66 -13.91
N VAL A 123 15.33 -13.13 -14.11
CA VAL A 123 15.82 -13.68 -15.39
C VAL A 123 16.50 -15.03 -15.15
N ARG A 124 16.67 -15.79 -16.20
CA ARG A 124 17.54 -16.99 -16.12
C ARG A 124 18.97 -16.60 -15.85
N SER A 125 19.63 -17.39 -15.03
CA SER A 125 21.09 -17.28 -14.79
C SER A 125 21.85 -17.27 -16.14
N GLY A 126 22.83 -16.38 -16.25
CA GLY A 126 23.57 -16.15 -17.49
C GLY A 126 22.90 -15.14 -18.45
N SER A 127 21.81 -14.50 -18.07
CA SER A 127 21.24 -13.36 -18.81
C SER A 127 22.20 -12.15 -18.77
N MET A 128 22.26 -11.39 -19.86
CA MET A 128 22.97 -10.11 -19.91
C MET A 128 22.22 -8.97 -19.20
N LEU A 129 20.94 -9.17 -18.87
CA LEU A 129 20.12 -8.21 -18.13
C LEU A 129 20.36 -8.38 -16.63
N SER A 130 21.34 -7.70 -16.09
CA SER A 130 21.68 -7.73 -14.67
C SER A 130 21.01 -6.61 -13.86
N GLY A 131 20.63 -5.50 -14.51
CA GLY A 131 20.01 -4.34 -13.89
C GLY A 131 19.06 -3.62 -14.84
N LEU A 132 18.00 -3.08 -14.28
CA LEU A 132 16.99 -2.26 -14.94
C LEU A 132 16.57 -1.13 -14.01
N THR A 133 16.03 -0.06 -14.58
CA THR A 133 15.27 0.93 -13.81
C THR A 133 13.77 0.71 -14.02
N SER A 134 12.95 1.13 -13.05
CA SER A 134 11.49 1.12 -13.21
C SER A 134 11.04 1.92 -14.43
N ARG A 135 11.74 3.04 -14.71
CA ARG A 135 11.53 3.84 -15.92
C ARG A 135 11.77 3.02 -17.20
N GLN A 136 12.89 2.28 -17.27
CA GLN A 136 13.19 1.42 -18.43
C GLN A 136 12.14 0.32 -18.60
N VAL A 137 11.67 -0.28 -17.50
CA VAL A 137 10.59 -1.28 -17.53
C VAL A 137 9.29 -0.65 -18.03
N TYR A 138 8.91 0.53 -17.51
CA TYR A 138 7.74 1.26 -18.01
C TYR A 138 7.85 1.53 -19.51
N LEU A 139 8.96 2.12 -19.98
CA LEU A 139 9.17 2.43 -21.40
C LEU A 139 9.20 1.17 -22.29
N ALA A 140 9.62 0.02 -21.77
CA ALA A 140 9.60 -1.25 -22.51
C ALA A 140 8.18 -1.81 -22.66
N LEU A 141 7.32 -1.65 -21.63
CA LEU A 141 6.05 -2.36 -21.52
C LEU A 141 4.81 -1.50 -21.76
N ALA A 142 4.91 -0.17 -21.63
CA ALA A 142 3.79 0.73 -21.86
C ALA A 142 3.31 0.63 -23.32
N ARG A 143 1.99 0.68 -23.52
CA ARG A 143 1.39 0.71 -24.86
C ARG A 143 1.77 1.96 -25.62
N ASP A 144 1.72 3.09 -24.95
CA ASP A 144 2.08 4.39 -25.48
C ASP A 144 3.16 5.00 -24.57
N VAL A 145 4.23 5.52 -25.15
CA VAL A 145 5.36 6.09 -24.41
C VAL A 145 5.44 7.59 -24.60
N PRO A 146 5.89 8.34 -23.60
CA PRO A 146 6.06 9.77 -23.72
C PRO A 146 7.28 10.09 -24.59
N VAL A 147 7.05 10.90 -25.63
CA VAL A 147 8.10 11.50 -26.45
C VAL A 147 7.89 13.00 -26.40
N HIS A 148 8.81 13.72 -25.77
CA HIS A 148 8.64 15.12 -25.41
C HIS A 148 7.39 15.34 -24.52
N GLN A 149 6.33 15.97 -25.01
CA GLN A 149 5.08 16.20 -24.29
C GLN A 149 3.89 15.40 -24.81
N GLU A 150 4.13 14.55 -25.83
CA GLU A 150 3.10 13.73 -26.48
C GLU A 150 3.26 12.24 -26.13
N PHE A 151 2.19 11.49 -26.31
CA PHE A 151 2.23 10.04 -26.19
C PHE A 151 2.18 9.41 -27.59
N VAL A 152 3.20 8.62 -27.90
CA VAL A 152 3.29 7.90 -29.18
C VAL A 152 3.23 6.39 -28.94
N ARG A 153 2.80 5.65 -29.95
CA ARG A 153 2.77 4.20 -29.92
C ARG A 153 4.16 3.64 -29.66
N ASN A 154 4.29 2.75 -28.67
CA ASN A 154 5.55 2.10 -28.35
C ASN A 154 5.96 1.10 -29.44
N THR A 155 7.08 1.34 -30.09
CA THR A 155 7.64 0.50 -31.15
C THR A 155 8.94 -0.21 -30.74
N ALA A 156 9.45 0.01 -29.52
CA ALA A 156 10.67 -0.62 -29.04
C ALA A 156 10.59 -2.15 -29.14
N ALA A 157 11.55 -2.76 -29.81
CA ALA A 157 11.63 -4.21 -30.00
C ALA A 157 12.68 -4.84 -29.09
N ARG A 158 13.75 -4.12 -28.80
CA ARG A 158 14.90 -4.54 -28.01
C ARG A 158 15.09 -3.64 -26.81
N TRP A 159 15.78 -4.13 -25.81
CA TRP A 159 16.14 -3.33 -24.66
C TRP A 159 17.01 -2.12 -25.03
N SER A 160 17.90 -2.28 -26.01
CA SER A 160 18.70 -1.17 -26.56
C SER A 160 17.87 -0.07 -27.25
N ASP A 161 16.63 -0.35 -27.65
CA ASP A 161 15.73 0.68 -28.21
C ASP A 161 15.15 1.56 -27.10
N VAL A 162 15.09 1.03 -25.86
CA VAL A 162 14.63 1.77 -24.67
C VAL A 162 15.77 2.60 -24.08
N ASP A 163 16.96 1.99 -23.99
CA ASP A 163 18.16 2.65 -23.52
C ASP A 163 19.38 2.02 -24.22
N PRO A 164 20.20 2.82 -24.94
CA PRO A 164 21.38 2.31 -25.64
C PRO A 164 22.41 1.61 -24.75
N ALA A 165 22.40 1.87 -23.43
CA ALA A 165 23.26 1.18 -22.49
C ALA A 165 22.82 -0.26 -22.17
N LEU A 166 21.58 -0.64 -22.51
CA LEU A 166 21.05 -1.98 -22.35
C LEU A 166 21.44 -2.90 -23.52
N PRO A 167 21.46 -4.22 -23.31
CA PRO A 167 21.81 -5.17 -24.35
C PRO A 167 20.82 -5.13 -25.53
N ALA A 168 21.34 -5.35 -26.76
CA ALA A 168 20.54 -5.44 -27.98
C ALA A 168 19.77 -6.78 -28.06
N GLN A 169 18.98 -7.06 -27.04
CA GLN A 169 18.20 -8.28 -26.84
C GLN A 169 16.72 -7.97 -26.93
N ASP A 170 15.91 -8.86 -27.52
CA ASP A 170 14.47 -8.68 -27.63
C ASP A 170 13.81 -8.46 -26.27
N ILE A 171 12.89 -7.51 -26.20
CA ILE A 171 12.03 -7.32 -25.02
C ILE A 171 11.05 -8.51 -24.98
N ARG A 172 11.14 -9.32 -23.95
CA ARG A 172 10.21 -10.41 -23.63
C ARG A 172 9.91 -10.39 -22.15
N PHE A 173 8.63 -10.30 -21.82
CA PHE A 173 8.22 -10.14 -20.43
C PHE A 173 7.10 -11.13 -20.08
N GLN A 174 7.19 -11.74 -18.91
CA GLN A 174 6.14 -12.57 -18.32
C GLN A 174 5.54 -11.82 -17.13
N LEU A 175 4.28 -11.44 -17.26
CA LEU A 175 3.53 -10.79 -16.20
C LEU A 175 2.56 -11.76 -15.55
N PRO A 176 2.24 -11.58 -14.26
CA PRO A 176 1.10 -12.24 -13.63
C PRO A 176 -0.20 -11.90 -14.36
N MET A 177 -1.19 -12.79 -14.26
CA MET A 177 -2.55 -12.54 -14.75
C MET A 177 -3.13 -11.29 -14.10
N ARG A 178 -4.05 -10.61 -14.78
CA ARG A 178 -4.62 -9.32 -14.31
C ARG A 178 -5.40 -9.42 -13.00
N ASP A 179 -5.93 -10.57 -12.69
CA ASP A 179 -6.65 -10.88 -11.44
C ASP A 179 -5.72 -11.33 -10.31
N ASP A 180 -4.42 -11.46 -10.56
CA ASP A 180 -3.42 -11.78 -9.53
C ASP A 180 -2.98 -10.52 -8.78
N GLY A 181 -2.97 -10.58 -7.45
CA GLY A 181 -2.54 -9.46 -6.61
C GLY A 181 -1.09 -9.01 -6.86
N SER A 182 -0.20 -9.90 -7.33
CA SER A 182 1.16 -9.53 -7.73
C SER A 182 1.19 -8.68 -9.00
N ARG A 183 0.15 -8.78 -9.86
CA ARG A 183 -0.01 -7.89 -11.00
C ARG A 183 -0.37 -6.48 -10.54
N ALA A 184 -1.30 -6.33 -9.63
CA ALA A 184 -1.64 -5.02 -9.06
C ALA A 184 -0.42 -4.36 -8.39
N MET A 185 0.37 -5.14 -7.65
CA MET A 185 1.64 -4.66 -7.07
C MET A 185 2.65 -4.24 -8.15
N PHE A 186 2.77 -5.00 -9.24
CA PHE A 186 3.65 -4.64 -10.35
C PHE A 186 3.22 -3.34 -11.02
N ASP A 187 1.94 -3.18 -11.29
CA ASP A 187 1.39 -1.99 -11.92
C ASP A 187 1.63 -0.75 -11.03
N GLU A 188 1.43 -0.86 -9.70
CA GLU A 188 1.66 0.21 -8.74
C GLU A 188 3.16 0.53 -8.54
N LEU A 189 3.95 -0.49 -8.19
CA LEU A 189 5.33 -0.27 -7.76
C LEU A 189 6.27 0.00 -8.93
N VAL A 190 6.10 -0.72 -10.05
CA VAL A 190 7.03 -0.69 -11.17
C VAL A 190 6.54 0.22 -12.29
N LEU A 191 5.32 0.03 -12.78
CA LEU A 191 4.84 0.82 -13.92
C LEU A 191 4.52 2.27 -13.52
N GLU A 192 3.72 2.49 -12.48
CA GLU A 192 3.48 3.86 -11.98
C GLU A 192 4.75 4.46 -11.39
N GLY A 193 5.56 3.67 -10.70
CA GLY A 193 6.87 4.08 -10.21
C GLY A 193 7.77 4.64 -11.30
N GLY A 194 7.89 3.92 -12.41
CA GLY A 194 8.73 4.30 -13.55
C GLY A 194 8.15 5.44 -14.41
N CYS A 195 6.82 5.53 -14.45
CA CYS A 195 6.07 6.50 -15.24
C CYS A 195 6.03 7.90 -14.60
N ARG A 196 5.88 7.99 -13.29
CA ARG A 196 5.52 9.20 -12.54
C ARG A 196 6.41 10.42 -12.79
N ASN A 197 7.66 10.21 -13.13
CA ASN A 197 8.63 11.27 -13.33
C ASN A 197 8.70 11.78 -14.77
N GLU A 198 7.99 11.15 -15.72
CA GLU A 198 7.93 11.60 -17.11
C GLU A 198 7.20 12.94 -17.24
N THR A 199 7.78 13.89 -17.97
CA THR A 199 7.24 15.26 -18.09
C THR A 199 5.81 15.27 -18.64
N ALA A 200 5.55 14.49 -19.69
CA ALA A 200 4.20 14.38 -20.28
C ALA A 200 3.18 13.76 -19.28
N VAL A 201 3.62 12.86 -18.42
CA VAL A 201 2.79 12.24 -17.37
C VAL A 201 2.51 13.23 -16.24
N LYS A 202 3.53 13.99 -15.81
CA LYS A 202 3.39 15.05 -14.80
C LYS A 202 2.45 16.19 -15.23
N ALA A 203 2.27 16.39 -16.53
CA ALA A 203 1.34 17.37 -17.07
C ALA A 203 -0.14 16.94 -16.95
N ILE A 204 -0.43 15.65 -16.72
CA ILE A 204 -1.79 15.17 -16.52
C ILE A 204 -2.22 15.43 -15.08
N PHE A 205 -3.15 16.37 -14.91
CA PHE A 205 -3.65 16.76 -13.58
C PHE A 205 -4.44 15.63 -12.91
N ILE A 206 -5.37 15.01 -13.61
CA ILE A 206 -6.33 14.03 -13.07
C ILE A 206 -5.65 12.68 -12.82
N ALA A 207 -5.62 12.22 -11.56
CA ALA A 207 -4.93 11.00 -11.14
C ALA A 207 -5.36 9.73 -11.89
N PRO A 208 -6.66 9.38 -12.05
CA PRO A 208 -7.06 8.20 -12.82
C PRO A 208 -6.59 8.21 -14.28
N GLN A 209 -6.56 9.37 -14.93
CA GLN A 209 -6.06 9.49 -16.30
C GLN A 209 -4.56 9.24 -16.36
N ARG A 210 -3.81 9.73 -15.38
CA ARG A 210 -2.38 9.52 -15.25
C ARG A 210 -2.05 8.05 -14.99
N SER A 211 -2.71 7.41 -14.04
CA SER A 211 -2.59 5.97 -13.76
C SER A 211 -2.86 5.13 -15.01
N ALA A 212 -3.92 5.44 -15.77
CA ALA A 212 -4.23 4.72 -17.00
C ALA A 212 -3.11 4.83 -18.05
N ARG A 213 -2.42 5.97 -18.14
CA ARG A 213 -1.24 6.12 -19.04
C ARG A 213 -0.05 5.29 -18.57
N CYS A 214 0.14 5.18 -17.26
CA CYS A 214 1.24 4.42 -16.68
C CYS A 214 1.04 2.90 -16.78
N THR A 215 -0.17 2.41 -16.53
CA THR A 215 -0.43 0.97 -16.35
C THR A 215 -1.00 0.27 -17.57
N THR A 216 -1.37 1.01 -18.65
CA THR A 216 -1.80 0.38 -19.88
C THR A 216 -0.61 -0.18 -20.65
N THR A 217 -0.49 -1.51 -20.66
CA THR A 217 0.62 -2.23 -21.30
C THR A 217 0.33 -2.62 -22.75
N ARG A 218 1.39 -2.85 -23.55
CA ARG A 218 1.34 -3.47 -24.87
C ARG A 218 1.17 -4.99 -24.75
N PHE A 219 0.77 -5.66 -25.83
CA PHE A 219 0.53 -7.11 -25.84
C PHE A 219 1.61 -7.91 -26.57
N ASP A 220 2.28 -7.29 -27.53
CA ASP A 220 3.20 -7.98 -28.46
C ASP A 220 4.53 -8.43 -27.79
N ARG A 221 4.88 -7.90 -26.63
CA ARG A 221 6.11 -8.22 -25.88
C ARG A 221 5.84 -8.86 -24.53
N ILE A 222 4.57 -9.01 -24.15
CA ILE A 222 4.15 -9.50 -22.86
C ILE A 222 3.36 -10.80 -23.03
N ARG A 223 3.66 -11.76 -22.16
CA ARG A 223 2.87 -12.96 -21.95
C ARG A 223 2.33 -12.98 -20.54
N GLU A 224 1.03 -13.02 -20.37
CA GLU A 224 0.42 -13.18 -19.05
C GLU A 224 0.47 -14.66 -18.64
N ILE A 225 0.94 -14.95 -17.42
CA ILE A 225 1.23 -16.30 -16.93
C ILE A 225 0.54 -16.50 -15.58
N PRO A 226 -0.21 -17.60 -15.39
CA PRO A 226 -0.71 -17.98 -14.08
C PRO A 226 0.44 -18.20 -13.09
N ARG A 227 0.29 -17.72 -11.85
CA ARG A 227 1.33 -17.79 -10.81
C ARG A 227 1.95 -19.19 -10.65
N ALA A 228 1.12 -20.22 -10.66
CA ALA A 228 1.57 -21.61 -10.52
C ALA A 228 2.52 -22.08 -11.65
N GLN A 229 2.54 -21.38 -12.77
CA GLN A 229 3.37 -21.71 -13.93
C GLN A 229 4.56 -20.77 -14.11
N ALA A 230 4.63 -19.66 -13.35
CA ALA A 230 5.58 -18.57 -13.57
C ALA A 230 7.04 -19.03 -13.59
N VAL A 231 7.48 -19.80 -12.58
CA VAL A 231 8.85 -20.33 -12.50
C VAL A 231 9.16 -21.25 -13.69
N ARG A 232 8.30 -22.23 -13.95
CA ARG A 232 8.53 -23.21 -15.03
C ARG A 232 8.58 -22.52 -16.39
N THR A 233 7.60 -21.66 -16.69
CA THR A 233 7.56 -20.98 -17.99
C THR A 233 8.74 -20.03 -18.19
N LEU A 234 9.27 -19.42 -17.11
CA LEU A 234 10.46 -18.58 -17.19
C LEU A 234 11.73 -19.41 -17.44
N LEU A 235 11.85 -20.59 -16.84
CA LEU A 235 12.95 -21.52 -17.08
C LEU A 235 12.96 -22.07 -18.51
N GLU A 236 11.78 -22.27 -19.11
CA GLU A 236 11.62 -22.74 -20.49
C GLU A 236 11.72 -21.60 -21.53
N ALA A 237 11.59 -20.35 -21.11
CA ALA A 237 11.62 -19.20 -21.99
C ALA A 237 13.04 -18.92 -22.55
N PRO A 238 13.17 -18.19 -23.68
CA PRO A 238 14.46 -17.72 -24.17
C PRO A 238 15.22 -16.94 -23.10
N VAL A 239 16.55 -17.10 -23.05
CA VAL A 239 17.42 -16.35 -22.13
C VAL A 239 17.20 -14.85 -22.32
N GLY A 240 17.08 -14.11 -21.22
CA GLY A 240 16.78 -12.69 -21.22
C GLY A 240 15.28 -12.34 -21.19
N THR A 241 14.40 -13.35 -21.17
CA THR A 241 13.00 -13.11 -20.79
C THR A 241 12.96 -12.71 -19.31
N VAL A 242 12.26 -11.61 -19.01
CA VAL A 242 12.07 -11.11 -17.65
C VAL A 242 10.73 -11.62 -17.12
N GLY A 243 10.70 -12.14 -15.91
CA GLY A 243 9.49 -12.56 -15.23
C GLY A 243 9.31 -11.84 -13.89
N VAL A 244 8.08 -11.82 -13.39
CA VAL A 244 7.75 -11.29 -12.05
C VAL A 244 7.59 -12.47 -11.10
N LEU A 245 8.42 -12.53 -10.07
CA LEU A 245 8.49 -13.63 -9.10
C LEU A 245 8.56 -13.10 -7.66
N SER A 246 8.43 -14.02 -6.70
CA SER A 246 8.69 -13.77 -5.28
C SER A 246 10.09 -14.27 -4.87
N GLN A 247 10.55 -13.87 -3.68
CA GLN A 247 11.83 -14.35 -3.11
C GLN A 247 11.87 -15.88 -2.99
N VAL A 248 10.76 -16.49 -2.59
CA VAL A 248 10.64 -17.96 -2.47
C VAL A 248 10.77 -18.64 -3.83
N ASP A 249 10.21 -18.05 -4.89
CA ASP A 249 10.33 -18.60 -6.25
C ASP A 249 11.79 -18.61 -6.73
N ILE A 250 12.53 -17.54 -6.42
CA ILE A 250 13.97 -17.46 -6.72
C ILE A 250 14.76 -18.52 -5.96
N MET A 251 14.54 -18.64 -4.65
CA MET A 251 15.23 -19.64 -3.82
C MET A 251 14.94 -21.06 -4.31
N ARG A 252 13.68 -21.38 -4.61
CA ARG A 252 13.27 -22.71 -5.10
C ARG A 252 13.83 -23.07 -6.48
N SER A 253 14.24 -22.07 -7.25
CA SER A 253 14.87 -22.32 -8.56
C SER A 253 16.26 -22.93 -8.48
N GLY A 254 16.88 -23.02 -7.28
CA GLY A 254 18.21 -23.59 -7.09
C GLY A 254 19.30 -22.84 -7.86
N GLY A 255 19.20 -21.53 -7.99
CA GLY A 255 20.15 -20.67 -8.70
C GLY A 255 19.97 -20.61 -10.22
N GLN A 256 18.95 -21.25 -10.77
CA GLN A 256 18.63 -21.16 -12.20
C GLN A 256 17.99 -19.83 -12.58
N LEU A 257 17.30 -19.17 -11.62
CA LEU A 257 16.75 -17.85 -11.75
C LEU A 257 17.47 -16.90 -10.78
N VAL A 258 17.70 -15.67 -11.24
CA VAL A 258 18.34 -14.62 -10.46
C VAL A 258 17.49 -13.36 -10.50
N GLY A 259 17.44 -12.63 -9.39
CA GLY A 259 16.78 -11.33 -9.32
C GLY A 259 17.59 -10.27 -10.06
N VAL A 260 16.89 -9.45 -10.84
CA VAL A 260 17.46 -8.28 -11.52
C VAL A 260 17.58 -7.14 -10.50
N VAL A 261 18.70 -6.44 -10.51
CA VAL A 261 18.86 -5.19 -9.75
C VAL A 261 17.88 -4.16 -10.32
N LEU A 262 17.00 -3.62 -9.50
CA LEU A 262 15.99 -2.65 -9.91
C LEU A 262 16.24 -1.30 -9.23
N ASP A 263 16.37 -0.25 -10.02
CA ASP A 263 16.75 1.11 -9.56
C ASP A 263 18.00 1.10 -8.63
N GLY A 264 18.99 0.29 -8.98
CA GLY A 264 20.24 0.17 -8.22
C GLY A 264 20.18 -0.68 -6.94
N MET A 265 19.01 -1.27 -6.64
CA MET A 265 18.79 -2.07 -5.44
C MET A 265 18.63 -3.55 -5.76
N SER A 266 19.41 -4.40 -5.11
CA SER A 266 19.29 -5.86 -5.21
C SER A 266 18.17 -6.38 -4.30
N PRO A 267 17.35 -7.34 -4.75
CA PRO A 267 16.26 -7.92 -3.97
C PRO A 267 16.79 -8.96 -2.96
N THR A 268 17.70 -8.56 -2.08
CA THR A 268 18.22 -9.42 -0.98
C THR A 268 17.24 -9.41 0.19
N GLU A 269 17.28 -10.45 1.02
CA GLU A 269 16.46 -10.54 2.23
C GLU A 269 16.69 -9.34 3.15
N ASP A 270 17.94 -8.93 3.36
CA ASP A 270 18.30 -7.76 4.17
C ASP A 270 17.68 -6.46 3.60
N ASN A 271 17.71 -6.28 2.29
CA ASN A 271 17.11 -5.10 1.66
C ASN A 271 15.58 -5.12 1.73
N ILE A 272 14.96 -6.30 1.73
CA ILE A 272 13.52 -6.47 1.92
C ILE A 272 13.14 -6.17 3.37
N LEU A 273 13.88 -6.75 4.33
CA LEU A 273 13.61 -6.55 5.77
C LEU A 273 13.88 -5.13 6.24
N SER A 274 14.94 -4.50 5.75
CA SER A 274 15.21 -3.08 6.04
C SER A 274 14.30 -2.11 5.29
N ALA A 275 13.37 -2.61 4.47
CA ALA A 275 12.55 -1.82 3.53
C ALA A 275 13.41 -0.91 2.62
N SER A 276 14.66 -1.29 2.35
CA SER A 276 15.55 -0.57 1.43
C SER A 276 15.25 -0.90 -0.03
N TYR A 277 14.69 -2.08 -0.29
CA TYR A 277 14.21 -2.46 -1.62
C TYR A 277 12.82 -1.86 -1.85
N ASP A 278 12.72 -0.86 -2.72
CA ASP A 278 11.50 -0.06 -2.95
C ASP A 278 10.29 -0.86 -3.46
N TYR A 279 10.55 -2.05 -3.99
CA TYR A 279 9.56 -2.99 -4.52
C TYR A 279 9.14 -4.05 -3.49
N SER A 280 9.39 -3.78 -2.21
CA SER A 280 8.88 -4.55 -1.09
C SER A 280 7.62 -3.92 -0.51
N THR A 281 6.77 -4.75 0.06
CA THR A 281 5.56 -4.32 0.78
C THR A 281 5.38 -5.14 2.04
N SER A 282 4.85 -4.50 3.07
CA SER A 282 4.46 -5.16 4.32
C SER A 282 3.03 -5.67 4.23
N PHE A 283 2.75 -6.75 4.92
CA PHE A 283 1.43 -7.34 5.06
C PHE A 283 0.92 -7.09 6.46
N TRP A 284 -0.26 -6.49 6.58
CA TRP A 284 -0.83 -6.02 7.83
C TRP A 284 -2.16 -6.70 8.13
N LEU A 285 -2.40 -6.94 9.42
CA LEU A 285 -3.70 -7.25 9.98
C LEU A 285 -4.12 -6.11 10.92
N TYR A 286 -5.32 -5.58 10.70
CA TYR A 286 -5.99 -4.62 11.56
C TYR A 286 -7.24 -5.25 12.14
N ALA A 287 -7.44 -5.19 13.45
CA ALA A 287 -8.62 -5.74 14.11
C ALA A 287 -9.17 -4.78 15.17
N LYS A 288 -10.50 -4.60 15.18
CA LYS A 288 -11.20 -3.76 16.18
C LYS A 288 -11.21 -4.48 17.51
N ARG A 289 -10.59 -3.86 18.55
CA ARG A 289 -10.64 -4.33 19.93
C ARG A 289 -11.63 -3.49 20.72
N GLY A 290 -12.18 -4.03 21.79
CA GLY A 290 -12.98 -3.27 22.77
C GLY A 290 -14.34 -2.73 22.31
N GLN A 291 -14.67 -2.78 21.01
CA GLN A 291 -15.89 -2.20 20.43
C GLN A 291 -16.83 -3.21 19.78
N SER A 292 -16.66 -4.45 20.14
CA SER A 292 -17.43 -5.53 19.56
C SER A 292 -18.88 -5.48 19.98
N ALA A 293 -19.78 -5.67 19.02
CA ALA A 293 -21.23 -5.72 19.24
C ALA A 293 -21.65 -6.83 20.22
N SER A 294 -20.76 -7.81 20.48
CA SER A 294 -21.00 -8.87 21.44
C SER A 294 -19.70 -9.41 22.04
N PRO A 295 -19.74 -9.98 23.27
CA PRO A 295 -18.58 -10.63 23.88
C PRO A 295 -17.99 -11.77 23.02
N ALA A 296 -18.81 -12.48 22.27
CA ALA A 296 -18.37 -13.57 21.39
C ALA A 296 -17.48 -13.03 20.26
N VAL A 297 -17.85 -11.91 19.65
CA VAL A 297 -17.04 -11.23 18.60
C VAL A 297 -15.72 -10.76 19.20
N ALA A 298 -15.72 -10.17 20.40
CA ALA A 298 -14.50 -9.73 21.08
C ALA A 298 -13.51 -10.89 21.31
N VAL A 299 -14.00 -12.00 21.85
CA VAL A 299 -13.18 -13.22 22.07
C VAL A 299 -12.66 -13.78 20.75
N ALA A 300 -13.46 -13.78 19.70
CA ALA A 300 -13.05 -14.26 18.38
C ALA A 300 -11.93 -13.36 17.77
N ILE A 301 -12.05 -12.05 17.88
CA ILE A 301 -11.00 -11.10 17.44
C ILE A 301 -9.70 -11.36 18.18
N GLU A 302 -9.72 -11.47 19.51
CA GLU A 302 -8.51 -11.73 20.30
C GLU A 302 -7.84 -13.06 19.93
N ARG A 303 -8.63 -14.10 19.63
CA ARG A 303 -8.09 -15.38 19.12
C ARG A 303 -7.41 -15.22 17.77
N ILE A 304 -8.01 -14.49 16.82
CA ILE A 304 -7.40 -14.20 15.52
C ILE A 304 -6.10 -13.42 15.69
N VAL A 305 -6.10 -12.36 16.49
CA VAL A 305 -4.91 -11.53 16.76
C VAL A 305 -3.80 -12.36 17.42
N ALA A 306 -4.14 -13.19 18.42
CA ALA A 306 -3.18 -14.06 19.09
C ALA A 306 -2.54 -15.07 18.12
N GLN A 307 -3.32 -15.66 17.21
CA GLN A 307 -2.78 -16.57 16.20
C GLN A 307 -1.95 -15.82 15.16
N ALA A 308 -2.40 -14.63 14.71
CA ALA A 308 -1.71 -13.81 13.72
C ALA A 308 -0.30 -13.39 14.16
N GLN A 309 -0.04 -13.24 15.47
CA GLN A 309 1.26 -12.88 16.03
C GLN A 309 2.06 -14.07 16.59
N SER A 310 1.54 -15.30 16.45
CA SER A 310 2.22 -16.48 16.96
C SER A 310 3.43 -16.87 16.10
N GLU A 311 4.50 -17.36 16.74
CA GLU A 311 5.68 -17.86 16.01
C GLU A 311 5.33 -19.01 15.05
N ALA A 312 4.30 -19.78 15.38
CA ALA A 312 3.81 -20.87 14.51
C ALA A 312 3.13 -20.36 13.21
N VAL A 313 2.84 -19.05 13.10
CA VAL A 313 2.25 -18.42 11.91
C VAL A 313 3.25 -17.47 11.26
N ILE A 314 3.81 -16.51 12.00
CA ILE A 314 4.68 -15.47 11.45
C ILE A 314 6.19 -15.71 11.70
N GLY A 315 6.55 -16.80 12.34
CA GLY A 315 7.94 -17.19 12.52
C GLY A 315 8.56 -17.78 11.24
N PRO A 316 9.89 -17.97 11.23
CA PRO A 316 10.64 -18.47 10.07
C PRO A 316 10.18 -19.88 9.62
N ASP A 317 9.75 -20.72 10.57
CA ASP A 317 9.23 -22.06 10.29
C ASP A 317 7.70 -22.08 10.03
N GLY A 318 7.07 -20.91 10.00
CA GLY A 318 5.65 -20.75 9.75
C GLY A 318 5.28 -20.85 8.26
N PRO A 319 3.98 -20.90 7.95
CA PRO A 319 3.49 -21.06 6.57
C PRO A 319 3.82 -19.87 5.68
N LEU A 320 4.14 -18.69 6.23
CA LEU A 320 4.36 -17.45 5.47
C LEU A 320 5.55 -17.55 4.53
N SER A 321 6.65 -18.16 4.97
CA SER A 321 7.85 -18.35 4.14
C SER A 321 7.52 -19.12 2.86
N GLY A 322 6.65 -20.16 2.98
CA GLY A 322 6.18 -20.92 1.83
C GLY A 322 5.30 -20.13 0.86
N LEU A 323 4.73 -18.99 1.30
CA LEU A 323 3.87 -18.12 0.50
C LEU A 323 4.61 -16.93 -0.13
N GLY A 324 5.92 -16.78 0.15
CA GLY A 324 6.72 -15.67 -0.36
C GLY A 324 6.78 -14.46 0.56
N LEU A 325 6.41 -14.61 1.84
CA LEU A 325 6.65 -13.61 2.87
C LEU A 325 7.97 -13.89 3.57
N VAL A 326 8.74 -12.84 3.78
CA VAL A 326 9.92 -12.83 4.64
C VAL A 326 9.45 -12.50 6.04
N PRO A 327 9.65 -13.41 7.03
CA PRO A 327 9.30 -13.15 8.42
C PRO A 327 10.09 -11.96 8.97
N LEU A 328 9.45 -11.15 9.80
CA LEU A 328 10.14 -10.07 10.50
C LEU A 328 11.26 -10.61 11.41
N PRO A 329 12.29 -9.82 11.72
CA PRO A 329 13.30 -10.16 12.74
C PRO A 329 12.65 -10.53 14.09
N ALA A 330 13.29 -11.40 14.85
CA ALA A 330 12.73 -11.93 16.10
C ALA A 330 12.45 -10.84 17.15
N ASP A 331 13.31 -9.83 17.22
CA ASP A 331 13.18 -8.67 18.09
C ASP A 331 12.00 -7.77 17.67
N GLU A 332 11.78 -7.55 16.38
CA GLU A 332 10.60 -6.83 15.88
C GLU A 332 9.31 -7.57 16.22
N ARG A 333 9.26 -8.90 16.02
CA ARG A 333 8.11 -9.74 16.39
C ARG A 333 7.85 -9.71 17.91
N ALA A 334 8.90 -9.78 18.73
CA ALA A 334 8.78 -9.69 20.18
C ALA A 334 8.30 -8.30 20.64
N GLY A 335 8.86 -7.24 20.07
CA GLY A 335 8.43 -5.86 20.31
C GLY A 335 6.96 -5.63 19.96
N GLN A 336 6.51 -6.16 18.82
CA GLN A 336 5.12 -6.09 18.40
C GLN A 336 4.18 -6.79 19.39
N ARG A 337 4.53 -8.00 19.85
CA ARG A 337 3.73 -8.70 20.88
C ARG A 337 3.67 -7.93 22.19
N ALA A 338 4.79 -7.37 22.63
CA ALA A 338 4.83 -6.56 23.83
C ALA A 338 3.96 -5.29 23.72
N ALA A 339 4.02 -4.62 22.56
CA ALA A 339 3.19 -3.44 22.30
C ALA A 339 1.70 -3.76 22.29
N LEU A 340 1.29 -4.88 21.70
CA LEU A 340 -0.11 -5.33 21.68
C LEU A 340 -0.60 -5.76 23.06
N ALA A 341 0.25 -6.33 23.89
CA ALA A 341 -0.09 -6.67 25.28
C ALA A 341 -0.19 -5.44 26.20
N ALA A 342 0.60 -4.39 25.93
CA ALA A 342 0.61 -3.15 26.68
C ALA A 342 -0.49 -2.16 26.28
N SER A 343 -1.06 -2.31 25.09
CA SER A 343 -2.01 -1.33 24.53
C SER A 343 -3.42 -1.51 25.11
N SER A 344 -3.64 -0.86 26.26
CA SER A 344 -4.93 -0.25 26.61
C SER A 344 -4.99 1.23 26.18
N VAL A 345 -4.03 1.71 25.39
CA VAL A 345 -3.98 3.11 24.92
C VAL A 345 -4.82 3.24 23.67
N PRO A 346 -5.81 4.16 23.62
CA PRO A 346 -6.62 4.37 22.43
C PRO A 346 -5.74 4.67 21.21
N PHE A 347 -6.02 3.98 20.11
CA PHE A 347 -5.39 4.19 18.82
C PHE A 347 -5.58 5.66 18.40
N GLY A 348 -4.50 6.38 18.18
CA GLY A 348 -4.51 7.82 17.80
C GLY A 348 -4.12 8.80 18.88
N LEU A 349 -4.14 8.46 20.17
CA LEU A 349 -3.76 9.40 21.25
C LEU A 349 -2.26 9.34 21.62
N GLY A 350 -1.55 8.26 21.30
CA GLY A 350 -0.12 8.13 21.59
C GLY A 350 0.79 9.11 20.85
N SER A 351 0.27 9.76 19.79
CA SER A 351 1.02 10.78 19.03
C SER A 351 0.85 12.20 19.57
N VAL A 352 -0.15 12.47 20.43
CA VAL A 352 -0.48 13.83 20.89
C VAL A 352 0.25 14.19 22.17
N ALA A 353 0.41 13.26 23.10
CA ALA A 353 1.04 13.54 24.40
C ALA A 353 2.56 13.74 24.34
N GLY A 354 3.27 13.08 23.41
CA GLY A 354 4.71 13.30 23.18
C GLY A 354 5.05 14.61 22.47
N TRP A 355 4.03 15.30 21.99
CA TRP A 355 4.17 16.46 21.11
C TRP A 355 4.36 17.78 21.87
N VAL A 356 3.76 17.92 23.05
CA VAL A 356 3.76 19.20 23.78
C VAL A 356 5.10 19.51 24.43
N THR A 357 5.90 18.52 24.78
CA THR A 357 7.16 18.71 25.51
C THR A 357 8.42 18.88 24.64
N ALA A 358 8.37 18.47 23.36
CA ALA A 358 9.54 18.54 22.46
C ALA A 358 9.64 19.85 21.64
N THR A 359 8.66 20.75 21.73
CA THR A 359 8.50 21.87 20.80
C THR A 359 9.21 23.17 21.19
N LEU A 360 9.82 23.28 22.34
CA LEU A 360 10.29 24.60 22.81
C LEU A 360 11.80 24.81 22.90
N SER A 361 12.65 23.83 22.68
CA SER A 361 14.10 24.02 22.92
C SER A 361 15.08 23.62 21.80
N GLY A 362 14.61 23.12 20.66
CA GLY A 362 15.50 22.62 19.61
C GLY A 362 15.25 23.12 18.18
N THR A 363 14.27 23.99 17.97
CA THR A 363 13.69 24.26 16.65
C THR A 363 14.53 25.14 15.72
N TRP A 364 15.39 25.99 16.19
CA TRP A 364 16.10 26.96 15.35
C TRP A 364 17.27 26.37 14.56
N THR A 365 18.04 25.47 15.13
CA THR A 365 19.20 24.85 14.48
C THR A 365 18.80 23.77 13.47
N MET A 366 17.65 23.10 13.65
CA MET A 366 17.21 22.03 12.76
C MET A 366 16.53 22.54 11.48
N LEU A 367 15.86 23.69 11.52
CA LEU A 367 15.21 24.25 10.33
C LEU A 367 16.23 24.83 9.34
N ALA A 368 17.25 25.50 9.80
CA ALA A 368 18.33 26.02 8.95
C ALA A 368 19.16 24.89 8.30
N ALA A 369 19.37 23.78 9.00
CA ALA A 369 20.09 22.62 8.48
C ALA A 369 19.25 21.74 7.56
N GLY A 370 17.92 21.72 7.71
CA GLY A 370 17.00 20.87 6.94
C GLY A 370 16.64 21.40 5.55
N PHE A 371 16.89 22.68 5.28
CA PHE A 371 16.63 23.32 3.98
C PHE A 371 17.89 23.64 3.18
N THR A 372 19.04 23.13 3.58
CA THR A 372 20.20 23.17 2.67
C THR A 372 19.85 22.34 1.43
N LEU A 373 19.96 22.97 0.25
CA LEU A 373 19.82 22.36 -1.07
C LEU A 373 20.93 21.33 -1.37
N ALA A 374 21.51 20.72 -0.34
CA ALA A 374 22.46 19.64 -0.48
C ALA A 374 21.76 18.43 -1.09
N GLN A 375 22.21 18.04 -2.26
CA GLN A 375 21.72 16.81 -2.92
C GLN A 375 21.87 15.62 -1.97
N PRO A 376 20.84 14.77 -1.85
CA PRO A 376 20.92 13.59 -1.01
C PRO A 376 22.04 12.67 -1.49
N THR A 377 22.98 12.39 -0.61
CA THR A 377 24.10 11.48 -0.88
C THR A 377 23.69 10.07 -0.48
N GLY A 378 23.22 9.27 -1.44
CA GLY A 378 22.96 7.85 -1.25
C GLY A 378 21.70 7.35 -1.99
N PRO A 379 21.67 6.10 -2.43
CA PRO A 379 20.49 5.53 -3.06
C PRO A 379 19.31 5.46 -2.07
N GLY A 380 18.12 5.91 -2.50
CA GLY A 380 16.87 5.84 -1.73
C GLY A 380 16.64 6.96 -0.71
N VAL A 381 17.48 8.01 -0.66
CA VAL A 381 17.22 9.22 0.15
C VAL A 381 16.47 10.22 -0.73
N GLN A 382 15.22 10.53 -0.35
CA GLN A 382 14.44 11.56 -1.02
C GLN A 382 14.45 12.84 -0.17
N ASP A 383 14.67 13.97 -0.81
CA ASP A 383 14.57 15.27 -0.16
C ASP A 383 13.09 15.70 -0.03
N PHE A 384 12.84 16.70 0.79
CA PHE A 384 11.48 17.22 1.03
C PHE A 384 10.79 17.70 -0.25
N THR A 385 11.55 18.33 -1.15
CA THR A 385 11.00 18.88 -2.41
C THR A 385 10.59 17.79 -3.38
N SER A 386 11.35 16.70 -3.45
CA SER A 386 10.98 15.48 -4.20
C SER A 386 9.72 14.84 -3.67
N LEU A 387 9.56 14.75 -2.34
CA LEU A 387 8.34 14.22 -1.74
C LEU A 387 7.14 15.15 -1.95
N MET A 388 7.32 16.47 -1.95
CA MET A 388 6.27 17.43 -2.30
C MET A 388 5.87 17.31 -3.77
N ASP A 389 6.83 17.18 -4.71
CA ASP A 389 6.52 16.94 -6.13
C ASP A 389 5.77 15.61 -6.31
N LEU A 390 6.15 14.57 -5.55
CA LEU A 390 5.45 13.30 -5.55
C LEU A 390 4.01 13.42 -5.02
N ALA A 391 3.81 14.22 -3.97
CA ALA A 391 2.50 14.57 -3.45
C ALA A 391 1.67 15.46 -4.39
N GLY A 392 2.24 15.88 -5.52
CA GLY A 392 1.55 16.69 -6.53
C GLY A 392 1.77 18.18 -6.40
N TYR A 393 2.76 18.62 -5.61
CA TYR A 393 3.00 20.04 -5.35
C TYR A 393 4.32 20.52 -5.94
N ARG A 394 4.32 21.75 -6.46
CA ARG A 394 5.52 22.42 -6.96
C ARG A 394 5.73 23.73 -6.25
N ILE A 395 6.99 24.14 -6.16
CA ILE A 395 7.34 25.49 -5.67
C ILE A 395 6.77 26.51 -6.64
N THR A 396 5.92 27.40 -6.13
CA THR A 396 5.30 28.50 -6.88
C THR A 396 5.84 29.85 -6.48
N GLY A 397 6.54 29.94 -5.35
CA GLY A 397 7.16 31.18 -4.90
C GLY A 397 8.16 30.95 -3.78
N ILE A 398 9.21 31.77 -3.81
CA ILE A 398 10.16 31.95 -2.70
C ILE A 398 10.25 33.43 -2.47
N SER A 399 9.99 33.88 -1.24
CA SER A 399 10.16 35.25 -0.86
C SER A 399 11.15 35.37 0.29
N SER A 400 11.96 36.45 0.26
CA SER A 400 12.81 36.81 1.37
C SER A 400 12.89 38.31 1.48
N SER A 401 12.78 38.85 2.68
CA SER A 401 12.99 40.26 2.94
C SER A 401 14.08 40.47 4.00
N ILE A 402 14.89 41.49 3.82
CA ILE A 402 15.93 41.90 4.77
C ILE A 402 15.48 43.22 5.39
N GLY A 403 15.03 43.15 6.64
CA GLY A 403 14.54 44.30 7.40
C GLY A 403 14.87 44.16 8.88
N ILE A 404 14.26 44.98 9.73
CA ILE A 404 14.41 44.92 11.21
C ILE A 404 13.92 43.52 11.70
N ILE A 405 12.91 42.99 11.05
CA ILE A 405 12.46 41.59 11.22
C ILE A 405 12.64 40.95 9.84
N PRO A 406 13.64 40.07 9.66
CA PRO A 406 13.80 39.36 8.39
C PRO A 406 12.60 38.44 8.18
N ASP A 407 12.20 38.26 6.92
CA ASP A 407 11.15 37.33 6.51
C ASP A 407 11.70 36.39 5.43
N ALA A 408 11.34 35.11 5.52
CA ALA A 408 11.65 34.11 4.49
C ALA A 408 10.50 33.11 4.42
N SER A 409 9.94 32.99 3.23
CA SER A 409 8.87 32.03 3.01
C SER A 409 9.04 31.24 1.71
N MET A 410 8.44 30.06 1.67
CA MET A 410 8.37 29.20 0.49
C MET A 410 6.93 28.73 0.30
N THR A 411 6.44 28.87 -0.92
CA THR A 411 5.08 28.49 -1.29
C THR A 411 5.10 27.32 -2.27
N PHE A 412 4.27 26.32 -2.00
CA PHE A 412 3.99 25.21 -2.89
C PHE A 412 2.54 25.30 -3.34
N GLY A 413 2.31 25.21 -4.64
CA GLY A 413 0.99 25.12 -5.25
C GLY A 413 0.73 23.72 -5.77
N ILE A 414 -0.54 23.33 -5.81
CA ILE A 414 -0.93 22.05 -6.40
C ILE A 414 -0.66 22.09 -7.91
N ALA A 415 0.02 21.08 -8.41
CA ALA A 415 0.32 20.89 -9.84
C ALA A 415 -0.44 19.71 -10.44
N ARG A 416 -0.80 18.73 -9.61
CA ARG A 416 -1.56 17.54 -10.02
C ARG A 416 -2.17 16.85 -8.81
N GLU A 417 -3.27 16.10 -9.04
CA GLU A 417 -3.82 15.23 -8.01
C GLU A 417 -2.83 14.12 -7.65
N MET A 418 -2.81 13.73 -6.38
CA MET A 418 -2.07 12.57 -5.91
C MET A 418 -2.84 11.29 -6.30
N SER A 419 -2.17 10.31 -6.93
CA SER A 419 -2.76 8.99 -7.17
C SER A 419 -2.67 8.10 -5.93
N ASP A 420 -3.47 7.03 -5.90
CA ASP A 420 -3.38 6.02 -4.83
C ASP A 420 -1.98 5.38 -4.78
N ALA A 421 -1.34 5.17 -5.93
CA ALA A 421 0.03 4.67 -6.00
C ALA A 421 1.07 5.68 -5.48
N ASP A 422 0.91 6.99 -5.77
CA ASP A 422 1.76 8.04 -5.20
C ASP A 422 1.60 8.11 -3.69
N GLN A 423 0.38 8.02 -3.19
CA GLN A 423 0.05 8.02 -1.78
C GLN A 423 0.67 6.81 -1.06
N ALA A 424 0.50 5.61 -1.60
CA ALA A 424 1.10 4.39 -1.06
C ALA A 424 2.64 4.45 -1.07
N TYR A 425 3.24 5.03 -2.10
CA TYR A 425 4.69 5.24 -2.15
C TYR A 425 5.16 6.24 -1.08
N LEU A 426 4.47 7.37 -0.91
CA LEU A 426 4.78 8.35 0.13
C LEU A 426 4.73 7.72 1.53
N GLU A 427 3.70 6.93 1.84
CA GLU A 427 3.62 6.21 3.12
C GLU A 427 4.79 5.26 3.33
N ARG A 428 5.16 4.48 2.30
CA ARG A 428 6.35 3.60 2.36
C ARG A 428 7.63 4.41 2.57
N ALA A 429 7.78 5.53 1.87
CA ALA A 429 8.95 6.41 2.01
C ALA A 429 9.05 7.01 3.42
N LEU A 430 7.94 7.53 3.95
CA LEU A 430 7.88 8.07 5.31
C LEU A 430 8.11 6.99 6.39
N TYR A 431 7.62 5.77 6.15
CA TYR A 431 7.84 4.64 7.05
C TYR A 431 9.33 4.24 7.07
N ARG A 432 9.96 4.08 5.92
CA ARG A 432 11.41 3.80 5.80
C ARG A 432 12.26 4.85 6.49
N ASP A 433 11.94 6.13 6.28
CA ASP A 433 12.64 7.23 6.95
C ASP A 433 12.53 7.13 8.47
N SER A 434 11.35 6.72 8.98
CA SER A 434 11.14 6.51 10.41
C SER A 434 11.96 5.35 11.00
N LEU A 435 12.18 4.30 10.24
CA LEU A 435 12.98 3.13 10.65
C LEU A 435 14.48 3.45 10.70
N ARG A 436 14.97 4.24 9.75
CA ARG A 436 16.40 4.54 9.60
C ARG A 436 16.94 5.56 10.59
N ARG A 437 16.11 6.24 11.38
CA ARG A 437 16.46 7.29 12.37
C ARG A 437 17.44 8.38 11.89
N ALA A 438 18.07 8.18 10.76
CA ALA A 438 19.01 9.07 10.07
C ALA A 438 18.38 9.75 8.87
N GLY A 439 17.06 9.73 8.74
CA GLY A 439 16.35 10.33 7.61
C GLY A 439 16.60 11.83 7.54
N ALA A 440 16.83 12.32 6.31
CA ALA A 440 17.02 13.73 6.02
C ALA A 440 15.77 14.58 6.34
N LEU A 441 14.61 13.95 6.58
CA LEU A 441 13.34 14.61 6.84
C LEU A 441 13.13 14.93 8.31
N SER A 442 12.93 16.21 8.60
CA SER A 442 12.54 16.66 9.94
C SER A 442 11.11 16.19 10.29
N THR A 443 10.81 16.18 11.59
CA THR A 443 9.44 15.90 12.07
C THR A 443 8.40 16.83 11.45
N LEU A 444 8.75 18.09 11.21
CA LEU A 444 7.89 19.07 10.56
C LEU A 444 7.61 18.70 9.10
N GLN A 445 8.64 18.35 8.33
CA GLN A 445 8.51 17.94 6.93
C GLN A 445 7.62 16.70 6.79
N ARG A 446 7.84 15.67 7.60
CA ARG A 446 6.97 14.50 7.64
C ARG A 446 5.52 14.84 7.99
N ARG A 447 5.31 15.79 8.90
CA ARG A 447 3.96 16.23 9.27
C ARG A 447 3.26 16.97 8.14
N ILE A 448 3.97 17.83 7.41
CA ILE A 448 3.43 18.54 6.23
C ILE A 448 2.89 17.52 5.22
N ILE A 449 3.72 16.55 4.82
CA ILE A 449 3.35 15.55 3.83
C ILE A 449 2.15 14.73 4.33
N ARG A 450 2.14 14.30 5.59
CA ARG A 450 0.99 13.57 6.18
C ARG A 450 -0.28 14.41 6.23
N THR A 451 -0.18 15.71 6.47
CA THR A 451 -1.37 16.59 6.45
C THR A 451 -1.94 16.70 5.04
N ILE A 452 -1.09 16.86 4.03
CA ILE A 452 -1.50 16.87 2.62
C ILE A 452 -2.22 15.56 2.25
N MET A 453 -1.62 14.43 2.57
CA MET A 453 -2.20 13.11 2.31
C MET A 453 -3.56 12.96 2.99
N GLY A 454 -3.66 13.39 4.25
CA GLY A 454 -4.88 13.29 5.04
C GLY A 454 -6.03 14.13 4.52
N VAL A 455 -5.77 15.34 4.03
CA VAL A 455 -6.82 16.18 3.41
C VAL A 455 -7.28 15.57 2.09
N SER A 456 -6.36 15.03 1.29
CA SER A 456 -6.68 14.38 0.01
C SER A 456 -7.61 13.16 0.17
N GLU A 457 -7.55 12.47 1.32
CA GLU A 457 -8.38 11.31 1.61
C GLU A 457 -9.80 11.64 2.07
N VAL A 458 -9.98 12.74 2.80
CA VAL A 458 -11.23 13.07 3.49
C VAL A 458 -12.16 13.90 2.59
N GLY A 459 -12.60 13.36 1.45
CA GLY A 459 -13.75 13.91 0.76
C GLY A 459 -13.49 14.79 -0.48
N SER A 460 -14.34 15.81 -0.67
CA SER A 460 -14.40 16.65 -1.87
C SER A 460 -13.35 17.77 -1.92
N PHE A 461 -12.43 17.83 -0.96
CA PHE A 461 -11.45 18.91 -0.83
C PHE A 461 -10.03 18.38 -1.01
N GLU A 462 -9.15 19.28 -1.43
CA GLU A 462 -7.71 19.04 -1.54
C GLU A 462 -6.93 20.28 -1.11
N VAL A 463 -5.71 20.11 -0.60
CA VAL A 463 -4.84 21.24 -0.28
C VAL A 463 -4.41 21.90 -1.59
N SER A 464 -4.81 23.14 -1.82
CA SER A 464 -4.46 23.88 -3.05
C SER A 464 -3.12 24.59 -2.94
N LYS A 465 -2.71 24.98 -1.72
CA LYS A 465 -1.49 25.72 -1.45
C LYS A 465 -0.92 25.35 -0.08
N VAL A 466 0.40 25.21 0.00
CA VAL A 466 1.16 25.07 1.25
C VAL A 466 2.14 26.23 1.33
N GLU A 467 2.13 26.96 2.42
CA GLU A 467 3.02 28.10 2.66
C GLU A 467 3.84 27.84 3.93
N LEU A 468 5.14 27.94 3.79
CA LEU A 468 6.12 27.71 4.84
C LEU A 468 6.81 29.03 5.15
N ASP A 469 6.52 29.61 6.29
CA ASP A 469 7.24 30.76 6.82
C ASP A 469 8.36 30.27 7.73
N PHE A 470 9.58 30.76 7.52
CA PHE A 470 10.74 30.30 8.28
C PHE A 470 11.15 31.28 9.39
N VAL A 471 10.89 32.56 9.18
CA VAL A 471 11.33 33.66 10.04
C VAL A 471 10.17 34.64 10.19
N PRO A 472 9.93 35.24 11.37
CA PRO A 472 10.66 35.09 12.64
C PRO A 472 10.35 33.81 13.41
N LEU A 473 9.16 33.19 13.19
CA LEU A 473 8.76 31.94 13.78
C LEU A 473 8.29 30.98 12.69
N PRO A 474 8.76 29.71 12.68
CA PRO A 474 8.34 28.77 11.68
C PRO A 474 6.82 28.53 11.79
N LYS A 475 6.13 28.75 10.67
CA LYS A 475 4.69 28.55 10.51
C LYS A 475 4.41 27.81 9.23
N VAL A 476 3.41 26.94 9.25
CA VAL A 476 2.90 26.25 8.07
C VAL A 476 1.43 26.59 7.92
N SER A 477 1.06 27.08 6.75
CA SER A 477 -0.33 27.40 6.41
C SER A 477 -0.77 26.54 5.23
N PHE A 478 -2.01 26.06 5.29
CA PHE A 478 -2.62 25.26 4.23
C PHE A 478 -3.86 25.99 3.73
N ALA A 479 -3.95 26.18 2.43
CA ALA A 479 -5.20 26.57 1.77
C ALA A 479 -5.83 25.32 1.18
N VAL A 480 -7.15 25.17 1.33
CA VAL A 480 -7.92 24.00 0.89
C VAL A 480 -8.96 24.48 -0.12
N SER A 481 -9.13 23.73 -1.19
CA SER A 481 -10.10 24.02 -2.26
C SER A 481 -10.88 22.78 -2.65
N PRO A 482 -12.14 22.91 -3.13
CA PRO A 482 -12.90 21.79 -3.67
C PRO A 482 -12.17 21.15 -4.87
N LYS A 483 -12.15 19.82 -4.93
CA LYS A 483 -11.51 19.06 -6.02
C LYS A 483 -12.04 19.40 -7.40
N ASP A 484 -13.35 19.64 -7.51
CA ASP A 484 -13.98 20.00 -8.80
C ASP A 484 -13.44 21.33 -9.36
N VAL A 485 -13.19 22.32 -8.49
CA VAL A 485 -12.61 23.61 -8.87
C VAL A 485 -11.18 23.42 -9.33
N LEU A 486 -10.40 22.61 -8.63
CA LEU A 486 -9.01 22.32 -8.98
C LEU A 486 -8.90 21.56 -10.30
N ARG A 487 -9.80 20.60 -10.54
CA ARG A 487 -9.88 19.85 -11.81
C ARG A 487 -10.22 20.75 -12.98
N ALA A 488 -11.17 21.65 -12.82
CA ALA A 488 -11.54 22.61 -13.85
C ALA A 488 -10.36 23.54 -14.21
N ASN A 489 -9.63 24.02 -13.20
CA ASN A 489 -8.45 24.86 -13.40
C ASN A 489 -7.27 24.09 -14.00
N GLY A 490 -7.04 22.85 -13.59
CA GLY A 490 -5.95 21.99 -14.07
C GLY A 490 -6.12 21.49 -15.51
N GLN A 491 -7.32 21.59 -16.07
CA GLN A 491 -7.63 21.27 -17.47
C GLN A 491 -7.52 22.46 -18.42
N GLN A 492 -7.39 23.68 -17.90
CA GLN A 492 -7.16 24.86 -18.73
C GLN A 492 -5.70 24.85 -19.22
N PRO A 493 -5.47 25.05 -20.54
CA PRO A 493 -4.12 25.33 -21.03
C PRO A 493 -3.57 26.54 -20.26
N ALA A 494 -2.27 26.49 -19.92
CA ALA A 494 -1.61 27.65 -19.34
C ALA A 494 -1.91 28.87 -20.21
N PRO A 495 -2.26 30.03 -19.62
CA PRO A 495 -2.45 31.23 -20.39
C PRO A 495 -1.15 31.47 -21.20
N ASP A 496 -1.31 31.59 -22.51
CA ASP A 496 -0.18 31.99 -23.38
C ASP A 496 0.56 33.13 -22.70
N ALA A 497 1.82 32.89 -22.43
CA ALA A 497 2.71 33.99 -22.04
C ALA A 497 2.72 34.92 -23.26
N GLY A 498 1.84 35.93 -23.20
CA GLY A 498 1.70 36.89 -24.25
C GLY A 498 3.08 37.44 -24.60
N ASP A 499 3.41 37.31 -25.87
CA ASP A 499 4.54 37.98 -26.49
C ASP A 499 4.42 39.49 -26.12
N GLY A 500 5.20 39.87 -25.09
CA GLY A 500 5.35 41.27 -24.75
C GLY A 500 6.24 41.88 -25.79
N GLU A 501 5.65 42.73 -26.64
CA GLU A 501 6.34 43.71 -27.48
C GLU A 501 7.25 44.62 -26.66
#